data_2ed8d0700f4dc2a6228f5ee758ee128e
#
_entry.id   2ed8d0700f4dc2a6228f5ee758ee128e
#
_cell.length_a   1.000
_cell.length_b   1.000
_cell.length_c   1.000
_cell.angle_alpha   90.00
_cell.angle_beta   90.00
_cell.angle_gamma   90.00
#
_symmetry.space_group_name_H-M   'P 1'
#
loop_
_entity.id
_entity.type
_entity.pdbx_description
1 polymer ?
#
loop_
_entity_poly.entity_id
_entity_poly.type
_entity_poly.pdbx_seq_one_letter_code
_entity_poly.pdbx_strand_id
1 'polypeptide(L)'
;MRLLKKELLKLEKDELIEVILSAYGASKETKEYFDFFLNPDIDLLREKYQEMIVKEFRRTRRVYYSKARINTVRRIIKKFSSFDPGSEYVVEFYIFTINHSLSTERNLNFTPVLYNGTKKLAEDLLKYADNHRVFDLAVKSLSNLIKSDVTSTRFRRLLGEVI
;
A
#
# COMPACT_ATOMS: atom_id res chain seq x y z
N MET A 1 16.89 -2.57 15.87
CA MET A 1 15.79 -2.42 16.85
C MET A 1 16.14 -2.82 18.29
N ARG A 2 16.76 -3.99 18.58
CA ARG A 2 17.06 -4.40 19.96
C ARG A 2 17.94 -3.41 20.73
N LEU A 3 18.98 -2.84 20.09
CA LEU A 3 19.89 -1.88 20.74
C LEU A 3 19.17 -0.58 21.09
N LEU A 4 18.41 0.01 20.15
CA LEU A 4 17.65 1.23 20.40
C LEU A 4 16.65 1.05 21.54
N LYS A 5 15.89 -0.07 21.56
CA LYS A 5 14.97 -0.37 22.65
C LYS A 5 15.68 -0.44 24.00
N LYS A 6 16.88 -1.07 24.04
CA LYS A 6 17.67 -1.19 25.27
C LYS A 6 18.12 0.20 25.78
N GLU A 7 18.52 1.10 24.90
CA GLU A 7 18.91 2.46 25.29
C GLU A 7 17.71 3.30 25.72
N LEU A 8 16.58 3.24 24.99
CA LEU A 8 15.36 3.95 25.36
C LEU A 8 14.79 3.51 26.73
N LEU A 9 14.97 2.23 27.11
CA LEU A 9 14.52 1.73 28.41
C LEU A 9 15.35 2.27 29.61
N LYS A 10 16.48 2.92 29.36
CA LYS A 10 17.30 3.56 30.40
C LYS A 10 16.94 5.01 30.64
N LEU A 11 16.18 5.62 29.74
CA LEU A 11 15.81 7.02 29.80
C LEU A 11 14.64 7.23 30.74
N GLU A 12 14.68 8.34 31.47
CA GLU A 12 13.55 8.82 32.24
C GLU A 12 12.44 9.35 31.32
N LYS A 13 11.22 9.48 31.86
CA LYS A 13 10.06 9.88 31.07
C LYS A 13 10.27 11.21 30.32
N ASP A 14 10.87 12.19 30.97
CA ASP A 14 11.11 13.51 30.36
C ASP A 14 12.15 13.42 29.25
N GLU A 15 13.20 12.63 29.41
CA GLU A 15 14.20 12.36 28.37
C GLU A 15 13.58 11.66 27.16
N LEU A 16 12.64 10.70 27.39
CA LEU A 16 11.90 10.05 26.31
C LEU A 16 11.00 11.03 25.53
N ILE A 17 10.37 11.97 26.23
CA ILE A 17 9.57 13.03 25.62
C ILE A 17 10.46 13.90 24.71
N GLU A 18 11.63 14.33 25.19
CA GLU A 18 12.58 15.11 24.39
C GLU A 18 13.06 14.37 23.14
N VAL A 19 13.33 13.06 23.24
CA VAL A 19 13.70 12.23 22.10
C VAL A 19 12.55 12.16 21.07
N ILE A 20 11.31 12.01 21.55
CA ILE A 20 10.12 11.97 20.66
C ILE A 20 9.91 13.33 19.99
N LEU A 21 9.99 14.45 20.72
CA LEU A 21 9.85 15.79 20.17
C LEU A 21 10.95 16.11 19.14
N SER A 22 12.17 15.69 19.42
CA SER A 22 13.29 15.80 18.48
C SER A 22 13.02 14.98 17.21
N ALA A 23 12.54 13.76 17.34
CA ALA A 23 12.18 12.91 16.20
C ALA A 23 11.01 13.50 15.39
N TYR A 24 10.00 14.07 16.06
CA TYR A 24 8.87 14.77 15.43
C TYR A 24 9.33 15.95 14.56
N GLY A 25 10.32 16.72 15.03
CA GLY A 25 10.90 17.84 14.28
C GLY A 25 11.88 17.43 13.17
N ALA A 26 12.43 16.20 13.23
CA ALA A 26 13.54 15.79 12.37
C ALA A 26 13.12 15.46 10.93
N SER A 27 11.89 14.97 10.70
CA SER A 27 11.43 14.63 9.36
C SER A 27 9.93 14.81 9.19
N LYS A 28 9.53 15.14 7.94
CA LYS A 28 8.13 15.25 7.55
C LYS A 28 7.37 13.92 7.76
N GLU A 29 8.03 12.81 7.52
CA GLU A 29 7.45 11.47 7.67
C GLU A 29 7.14 11.17 9.14
N THR A 30 8.06 11.49 10.04
CA THR A 30 7.86 11.29 11.48
C THR A 30 6.76 12.19 12.00
N LYS A 31 6.73 13.47 11.54
CA LYS A 31 5.65 14.39 11.86
C LYS A 31 4.29 13.84 11.42
N GLU A 32 4.16 13.41 10.17
CA GLU A 32 2.94 12.82 9.61
C GLU A 32 2.46 11.62 10.43
N TYR A 33 3.39 10.76 10.88
CA TYR A 33 3.08 9.60 11.71
C TYR A 33 2.51 10.02 13.08
N PHE A 34 3.14 10.96 13.77
CA PHE A 34 2.67 11.42 15.08
C PHE A 34 1.37 12.23 14.97
N ASP A 35 1.20 13.05 13.92
CA ASP A 35 -0.06 13.76 13.68
C ASP A 35 -1.22 12.78 13.51
N PHE A 36 -1.02 11.69 12.77
CA PHE A 36 -1.99 10.61 12.65
C PHE A 36 -2.21 9.86 13.97
N PHE A 37 -1.14 9.58 14.72
CA PHE A 37 -1.24 8.92 16.03
C PHE A 37 -2.06 9.72 17.03
N LEU A 38 -1.92 11.06 17.02
CA LEU A 38 -2.64 11.96 17.92
C LEU A 38 -4.11 12.16 17.51
N ASN A 39 -4.38 12.15 16.22
CA ASN A 39 -5.72 12.34 15.66
C ASN A 39 -5.94 11.41 14.45
N PRO A 40 -6.26 10.13 14.67
CA PRO A 40 -6.42 9.14 13.62
C PRO A 40 -7.61 9.47 12.71
N ASP A 41 -7.35 9.91 11.49
CA ASP A 41 -8.33 10.02 10.42
C ASP A 41 -7.93 9.07 9.28
N ILE A 42 -8.51 7.86 9.33
CA ILE A 42 -8.22 6.78 8.39
C ILE A 42 -8.71 7.14 6.99
N ASP A 43 -9.83 7.83 6.86
CA ASP A 43 -10.42 8.18 5.58
C ASP A 43 -9.54 9.22 4.86
N LEU A 44 -9.13 10.27 5.55
CA LEU A 44 -8.21 11.27 5.01
C LEU A 44 -6.85 10.64 4.63
N LEU A 45 -6.32 9.76 5.49
CA LEU A 45 -5.08 9.03 5.21
C LEU A 45 -5.25 8.19 3.94
N ARG A 46 -6.34 7.42 3.83
CA ARG A 46 -6.65 6.57 2.68
C ARG A 46 -6.75 7.37 1.40
N GLU A 47 -7.54 8.45 1.39
CA GLU A 47 -7.67 9.34 0.23
C GLU A 47 -6.33 9.87 -0.26
N LYS A 48 -5.51 10.38 0.64
CA LYS A 48 -4.17 10.87 0.33
C LYS A 48 -3.30 9.82 -0.37
N TYR A 49 -3.27 8.60 0.17
CA TYR A 49 -2.45 7.53 -0.40
C TYR A 49 -3.05 6.95 -1.69
N GLN A 50 -4.38 6.93 -1.83
CA GLN A 50 -5.06 6.58 -3.08
C GLN A 50 -4.71 7.57 -4.19
N GLU A 51 -4.68 8.88 -3.91
CA GLU A 51 -4.22 9.87 -4.88
C GLU A 51 -2.78 9.63 -5.33
N MET A 52 -1.89 9.23 -4.43
CA MET A 52 -0.50 8.91 -4.79
C MET A 52 -0.43 7.71 -5.74
N ILE A 53 -1.26 6.67 -5.52
CA ILE A 53 -1.39 5.54 -6.44
C ILE A 53 -1.89 6.00 -7.80
N VAL A 54 -3.01 6.74 -7.83
CA VAL A 54 -3.59 7.26 -9.08
C VAL A 54 -2.57 8.11 -9.86
N LYS A 55 -1.83 8.98 -9.20
CA LYS A 55 -0.79 9.82 -9.81
C LYS A 55 0.35 8.97 -10.39
N GLU A 56 0.77 7.89 -9.72
CA GLU A 56 1.84 7.01 -10.22
C GLU A 56 1.40 6.24 -11.47
N PHE A 57 0.15 5.76 -11.53
CA PHE A 57 -0.39 5.07 -12.71
C PHE A 57 -0.68 6.01 -13.88
N ARG A 58 -1.04 7.27 -13.63
CA ARG A 58 -1.20 8.30 -14.66
C ARG A 58 0.12 8.76 -15.27
N ARG A 59 1.25 8.34 -14.73
CA ARG A 59 2.57 8.74 -15.21
C ARG A 59 2.84 8.16 -16.59
N THR A 60 2.58 8.93 -17.62
CA THR A 60 2.80 8.57 -19.02
C THR A 60 3.62 9.66 -19.73
N ARG A 61 4.51 9.25 -20.62
CA ARG A 61 5.18 10.18 -21.54
C ARG A 61 4.44 10.29 -22.86
N ARG A 62 3.65 9.25 -23.20
CA ARG A 62 2.79 9.17 -24.40
C ARG A 62 1.47 8.59 -23.98
N VAL A 63 0.39 9.03 -24.62
CA VAL A 63 -1.00 8.68 -24.30
C VAL A 63 -1.28 7.16 -24.23
N TYR A 64 -0.45 6.35 -24.88
CA TYR A 64 -0.74 4.91 -25.06
C TYR A 64 -0.04 3.97 -24.08
N TYR A 65 0.83 4.45 -23.20
CA TYR A 65 1.60 3.57 -22.30
C TYR A 65 1.61 4.09 -20.86
N SER A 66 1.20 3.25 -19.94
CA SER A 66 1.45 3.51 -18.52
C SER A 66 2.93 3.30 -18.21
N LYS A 67 3.50 4.21 -17.42
CA LYS A 67 4.88 4.15 -16.90
C LYS A 67 4.91 4.05 -15.38
N ALA A 68 3.87 3.48 -14.79
CA ALA A 68 3.84 3.22 -13.37
C ALA A 68 5.05 2.39 -12.93
N ARG A 69 5.65 2.80 -11.84
CA ARG A 69 6.79 2.11 -11.23
C ARG A 69 6.29 1.26 -10.06
N ILE A 70 6.15 -0.03 -10.29
CA ILE A 70 5.62 -0.96 -9.28
C ILE A 70 6.37 -0.88 -7.94
N ASN A 71 7.68 -0.67 -7.96
CA ASN A 71 8.44 -0.48 -6.72
C ASN A 71 8.02 0.80 -5.96
N THR A 72 7.60 1.86 -6.66
CA THR A 72 7.04 3.06 -6.03
C THR A 72 5.66 2.76 -5.45
N VAL A 73 4.80 2.05 -6.19
CA VAL A 73 3.49 1.60 -5.72
C VAL A 73 3.64 0.79 -4.43
N ARG A 74 4.55 -0.19 -4.39
CA ARG A 74 4.82 -1.01 -3.20
C ARG A 74 5.32 -0.18 -2.01
N ARG A 75 6.14 0.86 -2.26
CA ARG A 75 6.57 1.79 -1.19
C ARG A 75 5.41 2.62 -0.65
N ILE A 76 4.48 3.05 -1.51
CA ILE A 76 3.28 3.78 -1.09
C ILE A 76 2.43 2.89 -0.18
N ILE A 77 2.17 1.64 -0.58
CA ILE A 77 1.41 0.68 0.23
C ILE A 77 2.11 0.42 1.58
N LYS A 78 3.42 0.17 1.55
CA LYS A 78 4.19 -0.06 2.78
C LYS A 78 4.13 1.15 3.71
N LYS A 79 4.20 2.37 3.18
CA LYS A 79 4.09 3.59 3.97
C LYS A 79 2.69 3.73 4.58
N PHE A 80 1.62 3.49 3.81
CA PHE A 80 0.26 3.45 4.34
C PHE A 80 0.11 2.43 5.48
N SER A 81 0.59 1.20 5.27
CA SER A 81 0.56 0.14 6.28
C SER A 81 1.36 0.49 7.55
N SER A 82 2.40 1.34 7.45
CA SER A 82 3.22 1.71 8.62
C SER A 82 2.53 2.65 9.60
N PHE A 83 1.39 3.24 9.22
CA PHE A 83 0.53 4.00 10.14
C PHE A 83 -0.35 3.10 11.03
N ASP A 84 -0.36 1.80 10.76
CA ASP A 84 -1.19 0.80 11.46
C ASP A 84 -2.69 1.15 11.48
N PRO A 85 -3.29 1.47 10.32
CA PRO A 85 -4.70 1.85 10.24
C PRO A 85 -5.67 0.71 10.55
N GLY A 86 -5.15 -0.50 10.70
CA GLY A 86 -5.89 -1.76 10.79
C GLY A 86 -5.71 -2.62 9.54
N SER A 87 -5.61 -3.94 9.76
CA SER A 87 -5.28 -4.90 8.69
C SER A 87 -6.32 -4.94 7.57
N GLU A 88 -7.60 -4.74 7.88
CA GLU A 88 -8.69 -4.70 6.90
C GLU A 88 -8.53 -3.51 5.94
N TYR A 89 -8.22 -2.32 6.45
CA TYR A 89 -7.97 -1.14 5.62
C TYR A 89 -6.74 -1.30 4.72
N VAL A 90 -5.72 -2.03 5.17
CA VAL A 90 -4.55 -2.33 4.33
C VAL A 90 -4.94 -3.30 3.21
N VAL A 91 -5.76 -4.33 3.49
CA VAL A 91 -6.33 -5.22 2.46
C VAL A 91 -7.13 -4.43 1.43
N GLU A 92 -8.05 -3.56 1.88
CA GLU A 92 -8.83 -2.69 1.00
C GLU A 92 -7.94 -1.79 0.13
N PHE A 93 -6.86 -1.26 0.69
CA PHE A 93 -5.93 -0.42 -0.04
C PHE A 93 -5.14 -1.20 -1.11
N TYR A 94 -4.76 -2.45 -0.84
CA TYR A 94 -4.21 -3.35 -1.86
C TYR A 94 -5.21 -3.63 -2.97
N ILE A 95 -6.46 -3.96 -2.62
CA ILE A 95 -7.53 -4.23 -3.59
C ILE A 95 -7.81 -3.00 -4.45
N PHE A 96 -7.89 -1.80 -3.85
CA PHE A 96 -7.99 -0.54 -4.58
C PHE A 96 -6.85 -0.39 -5.59
N THR A 97 -5.61 -0.64 -5.16
CA THR A 97 -4.41 -0.48 -6.00
C THR A 97 -4.42 -1.46 -7.18
N ILE A 98 -4.77 -2.73 -6.93
CA ILE A 98 -4.88 -3.75 -7.97
C ILE A 98 -6.01 -3.37 -8.94
N ASN A 99 -7.19 -3.01 -8.44
CA ASN A 99 -8.33 -2.57 -9.26
C ASN A 99 -7.96 -1.37 -10.14
N HIS A 100 -7.24 -0.39 -9.59
CA HIS A 100 -6.77 0.77 -10.34
C HIS A 100 -5.78 0.39 -11.45
N SER A 101 -4.91 -0.59 -11.20
CA SER A 101 -4.03 -1.17 -12.23
C SER A 101 -4.84 -1.80 -13.36
N LEU A 102 -5.84 -2.64 -13.04
CA LEU A 102 -6.71 -3.31 -14.02
C LEU A 102 -7.49 -2.29 -14.87
N SER A 103 -8.05 -1.25 -14.22
CA SER A 103 -8.76 -0.17 -14.90
C SER A 103 -7.85 0.64 -15.81
N THR A 104 -6.59 0.83 -15.42
CA THR A 104 -5.59 1.55 -16.22
C THR A 104 -5.21 0.77 -17.46
N GLU A 105 -5.11 -0.55 -17.41
CA GLU A 105 -4.82 -1.42 -18.56
C GLU A 105 -5.84 -1.27 -19.68
N ARG A 106 -7.11 -1.00 -19.36
CA ARG A 106 -8.16 -0.77 -20.37
C ARG A 106 -7.93 0.47 -21.22
N ASN A 107 -7.26 1.46 -20.68
CA ASN A 107 -7.06 2.76 -21.32
C ASN A 107 -5.63 2.97 -21.83
N LEU A 108 -4.68 2.23 -21.28
CA LEU A 108 -3.26 2.36 -21.58
C LEU A 108 -2.63 0.99 -21.79
N ASN A 109 -1.75 0.88 -22.78
CA ASN A 109 -0.98 -0.35 -22.97
C ASN A 109 -0.07 -0.63 -21.78
N PHE A 110 -0.07 -1.88 -21.32
CA PHE A 110 0.80 -2.36 -20.29
C PHE A 110 2.00 -3.10 -20.87
N THR A 111 3.15 -2.88 -20.25
CA THR A 111 4.35 -3.69 -20.51
C THR A 111 4.27 -5.02 -19.73
N PRO A 112 5.02 -6.06 -20.14
CA PRO A 112 5.13 -7.30 -19.37
C PRO A 112 5.52 -7.05 -17.89
N VAL A 113 6.34 -6.02 -17.64
CA VAL A 113 6.76 -5.62 -16.28
C VAL A 113 5.58 -5.15 -15.45
N LEU A 114 4.61 -4.42 -16.03
CA LEU A 114 3.42 -3.97 -15.29
C LEU A 114 2.44 -5.11 -15.03
N TYR A 115 2.28 -6.04 -15.97
CA TYR A 115 1.47 -7.24 -15.75
C TYR A 115 2.03 -8.07 -14.59
N ASN A 116 3.32 -8.41 -14.65
CA ASN A 116 4.00 -9.17 -13.59
C ASN A 116 4.02 -8.40 -12.27
N GLY A 117 4.16 -7.08 -12.33
CA GLY A 117 4.13 -6.22 -11.16
C GLY A 117 2.76 -6.23 -10.47
N THR A 118 1.66 -6.21 -11.23
CA THR A 118 0.30 -6.30 -10.67
C THR A 118 0.04 -7.69 -10.06
N LYS A 119 0.51 -8.78 -10.72
CA LYS A 119 0.49 -10.12 -10.10
C LYS A 119 1.22 -10.12 -8.77
N LYS A 120 2.41 -9.51 -8.71
CA LYS A 120 3.20 -9.45 -7.48
C LYS A 120 2.54 -8.62 -6.37
N LEU A 121 1.72 -7.61 -6.70
CA LEU A 121 0.90 -6.92 -5.70
C LEU A 121 -0.16 -7.83 -5.09
N ALA A 122 -0.75 -8.74 -5.87
CA ALA A 122 -1.69 -9.74 -5.34
C ALA A 122 -0.98 -10.78 -4.45
N GLU A 123 0.20 -11.22 -4.83
CA GLU A 123 1.04 -12.10 -3.98
C GLU A 123 1.43 -11.41 -2.66
N ASP A 124 1.84 -10.13 -2.71
CA ASP A 124 2.16 -9.33 -1.54
C ASP A 124 0.92 -9.14 -0.63
N LEU A 125 -0.28 -8.96 -1.21
CA LEU A 125 -1.54 -8.88 -0.48
C LEU A 125 -1.81 -10.16 0.30
N LEU A 126 -1.75 -11.34 -0.35
CA LEU A 126 -2.03 -12.61 0.33
C LEU A 126 -1.01 -12.88 1.43
N LYS A 127 0.27 -12.59 1.18
CA LYS A 127 1.31 -12.72 2.20
C LYS A 127 1.09 -11.77 3.39
N TYR A 128 0.66 -10.53 3.13
CA TYR A 128 0.30 -9.59 4.19
C TYR A 128 -0.88 -10.11 5.01
N ALA A 129 -1.93 -10.56 4.32
CA ALA A 129 -3.18 -11.02 4.92
C ALA A 129 -3.00 -12.29 5.79
N ASP A 130 -2.14 -13.21 5.36
CA ASP A 130 -1.76 -14.39 6.12
C ASP A 130 -1.09 -14.00 7.45
N ASN A 131 -0.10 -13.10 7.39
CA ASN A 131 0.60 -12.62 8.58
C ASN A 131 -0.28 -11.83 9.56
N HIS A 132 -1.41 -11.27 9.10
CA HIS A 132 -2.30 -10.42 9.90
C HIS A 132 -3.67 -11.05 10.18
N ARG A 133 -3.87 -12.34 9.89
CA ARG A 133 -5.11 -13.12 10.15
C ARG A 133 -6.36 -12.57 9.44
N VAL A 134 -6.17 -11.99 8.27
CA VAL A 134 -7.25 -11.48 7.40
C VAL A 134 -7.23 -12.14 6.02
N PHE A 135 -6.73 -13.37 5.94
CA PHE A 135 -6.52 -14.10 4.69
C PHE A 135 -7.83 -14.32 3.92
N ASP A 136 -8.89 -14.77 4.60
CA ASP A 136 -10.19 -15.02 3.97
C ASP A 136 -10.79 -13.76 3.34
N LEU A 137 -10.63 -12.60 4.00
CA LEU A 137 -11.05 -11.31 3.47
C LEU A 137 -10.29 -10.98 2.18
N ALA A 138 -8.98 -11.16 2.18
CA ALA A 138 -8.14 -10.88 1.02
C ALA A 138 -8.47 -11.79 -0.17
N VAL A 139 -8.61 -13.10 0.06
CA VAL A 139 -8.99 -14.08 -0.98
C VAL A 139 -10.36 -13.77 -1.55
N LYS A 140 -11.36 -13.50 -0.70
CA LYS A 140 -12.72 -13.14 -1.14
C LYS A 140 -12.71 -11.89 -2.00
N SER A 141 -12.02 -10.84 -1.54
CA SER A 141 -11.94 -9.55 -2.25
C SER A 141 -11.22 -9.67 -3.58
N LEU A 142 -10.09 -10.40 -3.61
CA LEU A 142 -9.33 -10.64 -4.83
C LEU A 142 -10.12 -11.51 -5.83
N SER A 143 -10.81 -12.55 -5.35
CA SER A 143 -11.68 -13.41 -6.18
C SER A 143 -12.81 -12.61 -6.82
N ASN A 144 -13.44 -11.72 -6.07
CA ASN A 144 -14.48 -10.83 -6.59
C ASN A 144 -13.92 -9.90 -7.69
N LEU A 145 -12.72 -9.36 -7.47
CA LEU A 145 -12.07 -8.49 -8.44
C LEU A 145 -11.71 -9.25 -9.72
N ILE A 146 -11.22 -10.49 -9.63
CA ILE A 146 -10.91 -11.34 -10.79
C ILE A 146 -12.16 -11.63 -11.63
N LYS A 147 -13.31 -11.84 -11.00
CA LYS A 147 -14.59 -12.11 -11.66
C LYS A 147 -15.24 -10.86 -12.25
N SER A 148 -14.81 -9.68 -11.85
CA SER A 148 -15.40 -8.41 -12.29
C SER A 148 -15.16 -8.13 -13.77
N ASP A 149 -16.02 -7.32 -14.39
CA ASP A 149 -15.90 -6.90 -15.79
C ASP A 149 -14.69 -5.97 -16.03
N VAL A 150 -14.11 -5.42 -14.97
CA VAL A 150 -12.89 -4.60 -15.05
C VAL A 150 -11.68 -5.44 -15.43
N THR A 151 -11.69 -6.74 -15.11
CA THR A 151 -10.54 -7.61 -15.27
C THR A 151 -10.48 -8.23 -16.67
N SER A 152 -9.42 -7.92 -17.41
CA SER A 152 -9.17 -8.52 -18.74
C SER A 152 -8.88 -10.02 -18.63
N THR A 153 -9.10 -10.77 -19.73
CA THR A 153 -8.80 -12.21 -19.81
C THR A 153 -7.35 -12.51 -19.42
N ARG A 154 -6.43 -11.64 -19.81
CA ARG A 154 -5.01 -11.78 -19.46
C ARG A 154 -4.79 -11.69 -17.95
N PHE A 155 -5.38 -10.69 -17.29
CA PHE A 155 -5.28 -10.56 -15.83
C PHE A 155 -6.05 -11.65 -15.09
N ARG A 156 -7.20 -12.10 -15.60
CA ARG A 156 -7.91 -13.26 -14.99
C ARG A 156 -7.01 -14.47 -14.89
N ARG A 157 -6.25 -14.77 -15.96
CA ARG A 157 -5.28 -15.87 -15.92
C ARG A 157 -4.16 -15.63 -14.94
N LEU A 158 -3.51 -14.43 -15.00
CA LEU A 158 -2.37 -14.11 -14.16
C LEU A 158 -2.71 -14.05 -12.66
N LEU A 159 -3.86 -13.50 -12.31
CA LEU A 159 -4.30 -13.38 -10.91
C LEU A 159 -4.91 -14.70 -10.40
N GLY A 160 -5.50 -15.51 -11.28
CA GLY A 160 -6.00 -16.84 -10.93
C GLY A 160 -4.88 -17.83 -10.58
N GLU A 161 -3.64 -17.57 -10.97
CA GLU A 161 -2.46 -18.36 -10.56
C GLU A 161 -2.00 -18.02 -9.12
N VAL A 162 -2.53 -16.96 -8.51
CA VAL A 162 -2.11 -16.47 -7.17
C VAL A 162 -3.02 -17.01 -6.07
N ILE A 163 -4.28 -17.30 -6.39
CA ILE A 163 -5.29 -17.88 -5.47
C ILE A 163 -5.28 -19.40 -5.59
#